data_c0f39ee4c4621f38667a682114bc2047
#
_entry.id   c0f39ee4c4621f38667a682114bc2047
#
_cell.length_a   1.000
_cell.length_b   1.000
_cell.length_c   1.000
_cell.angle_alpha   90.00
_cell.angle_beta   90.00
_cell.angle_gamma   90.00
#
_symmetry.space_group_name_H-M   'P 1'
#
loop_
_entity.id
_entity.type
_entity.pdbx_description
1 polymer ?
#
loop_
_entity_poly.entity_id
_entity_poly.type
_entity_poly.pdbx_seq_one_letter_code
_entity_poly.pdbx_strand_id
1 'polypeptide(L)'
;MAIIAALDHRRAIGKDGKLPWHIPEDLKRFKRLTTGHAVLMGRRTWESLGRPLPGRRNVVLSSSPVPGIESYASIEESLRALASAERVFVIGGGSVYAQLIDRADELYLTLVDRNVEADAFFPPYEHLLGTVFREAARERHPEFEFVDYVRT
;
A
#
# COMPACT_ATOMS: atom_id res chain seq x y z
N MET A 1 -2.59 -4.40 -10.81
CA MET A 1 -2.19 -3.47 -9.73
C MET A 1 -2.61 -4.05 -8.39
N ALA A 2 -1.69 -4.07 -7.45
CA ALA A 2 -1.93 -4.60 -6.12
C ALA A 2 -1.82 -3.48 -5.08
N ILE A 3 -2.63 -3.56 -4.03
CA ILE A 3 -2.50 -2.71 -2.86
C ILE A 3 -1.81 -3.54 -1.77
N ILE A 4 -0.84 -2.96 -1.09
CA ILE A 4 -0.17 -3.58 0.04
C ILE A 4 -0.20 -2.62 1.23
N ALA A 5 -0.70 -3.10 2.38
CA ALA A 5 -0.88 -2.28 3.56
C ALA A 5 -0.89 -3.12 4.83
N ALA A 6 -0.47 -2.51 5.94
CA ALA A 6 -0.64 -3.06 7.29
C ALA A 6 -1.60 -2.14 8.04
N LEU A 7 -2.63 -2.70 8.66
CA LEU A 7 -3.67 -1.93 9.34
C LEU A 7 -4.15 -2.64 10.61
N ASP A 8 -4.60 -1.85 11.58
CA ASP A 8 -5.15 -2.38 12.82
C ASP A 8 -6.66 -2.62 12.72
N HIS A 9 -7.31 -2.92 13.84
CA HIS A 9 -8.76 -3.20 13.90
C HIS A 9 -9.64 -2.06 13.42
N ARG A 10 -9.16 -0.83 13.44
CA ARG A 10 -9.89 0.36 12.97
C ARG A 10 -9.34 0.89 11.66
N ARG A 11 -8.56 0.08 10.96
CA ARG A 11 -7.91 0.42 9.69
C ARG A 11 -6.85 1.53 9.81
N ALA A 12 -6.26 1.70 11.01
CA ALA A 12 -5.17 2.65 11.21
C ALA A 12 -3.93 2.20 10.45
N ILE A 13 -3.30 3.13 9.74
CA ILE A 13 -2.08 2.85 8.95
C ILE A 13 -0.93 3.79 9.29
N GLY A 14 -1.17 4.84 10.05
CA GLY A 14 -0.11 5.79 10.39
C GLY A 14 -0.46 6.74 11.51
N LYS A 15 0.59 7.25 12.13
CA LYS A 15 0.54 8.30 13.14
C LYS A 15 1.77 9.19 12.98
N ASP A 16 1.55 10.49 12.80
CA ASP A 16 2.62 11.49 12.63
C ASP A 16 3.62 11.10 11.53
N GLY A 17 3.12 10.55 10.41
CA GLY A 17 3.94 10.15 9.26
C GLY A 17 4.71 8.85 9.44
N LYS A 18 4.46 8.09 10.49
CA LYS A 18 5.15 6.83 10.80
C LYS A 18 4.15 5.70 11.02
N LEU A 19 4.62 4.45 10.80
CA LEU A 19 3.85 3.28 11.18
C LEU A 19 3.77 3.20 12.70
N PRO A 20 2.57 2.93 13.27
CA PRO A 20 2.40 2.86 14.72
C PRO A 20 2.89 1.56 15.36
N TRP A 21 3.54 0.68 14.60
CA TRP A 21 4.10 -0.58 15.06
C TRP A 21 5.35 -0.93 14.27
N HIS A 22 6.11 -1.90 14.79
CA HIS A 22 7.28 -2.44 14.10
C HIS A 22 7.15 -3.97 14.09
N ILE A 23 6.92 -4.54 12.90
CA ILE A 23 6.77 -5.98 12.69
C ILE A 23 7.79 -6.41 11.65
N PRO A 24 8.93 -7.00 12.06
CA PRO A 24 9.99 -7.39 11.13
C PRO A 24 9.54 -8.33 10.01
N GLU A 25 8.64 -9.26 10.31
CA GLU A 25 8.09 -10.20 9.33
C GLU A 25 7.32 -9.47 8.23
N ASP A 26 6.61 -8.41 8.58
CA ASP A 26 5.86 -7.58 7.64
C ASP A 26 6.80 -6.81 6.71
N LEU A 27 7.86 -6.24 7.26
CA LEU A 27 8.87 -5.52 6.48
C LEU A 27 9.57 -6.46 5.50
N LYS A 28 9.89 -7.67 5.91
CA LYS A 28 10.50 -8.68 5.04
C LYS A 28 9.57 -9.10 3.93
N ARG A 29 8.29 -9.30 4.23
CA ARG A 29 7.28 -9.65 3.24
C ARG A 29 7.09 -8.54 2.22
N PHE A 30 6.99 -7.30 2.68
CA PHE A 30 6.90 -6.12 1.84
C PHE A 30 8.07 -6.06 0.85
N LYS A 31 9.28 -6.22 1.35
CA LYS A 31 10.48 -6.21 0.51
C LYS A 31 10.45 -7.34 -0.52
N ARG A 32 10.09 -8.56 -0.09
CA ARG A 32 10.04 -9.73 -0.97
C ARG A 32 9.02 -9.55 -2.10
N LEU A 33 7.83 -9.04 -1.78
CA LEU A 33 6.76 -8.88 -2.75
C LEU A 33 7.06 -7.76 -3.75
N THR A 34 7.64 -6.65 -3.30
CA THR A 34 7.79 -5.44 -4.12
C THR A 34 9.11 -5.36 -4.88
N THR A 35 10.17 -6.05 -4.44
CA THR A 35 11.48 -5.98 -5.10
C THR A 35 11.40 -6.43 -6.56
N GLY A 36 11.98 -5.64 -7.45
CA GLY A 36 11.95 -5.88 -8.90
C GLY A 36 10.72 -5.31 -9.59
N HIS A 37 9.82 -4.67 -8.84
CA HIS A 37 8.56 -4.12 -9.37
C HIS A 37 8.45 -2.62 -9.10
N ALA A 38 7.37 -2.02 -9.58
CA ALA A 38 7.07 -0.61 -9.33
C ALA A 38 6.31 -0.44 -8.03
N VAL A 39 6.62 0.63 -7.30
CA VAL A 39 5.87 1.06 -6.12
C VAL A 39 5.33 2.47 -6.38
N LEU A 40 4.03 2.64 -6.16
CA LEU A 40 3.31 3.89 -6.36
C LEU A 40 2.87 4.42 -5.00
N MET A 41 3.19 5.68 -4.72
CA MET A 41 2.94 6.30 -3.42
C MET A 41 2.56 7.75 -3.54
N GLY A 42 1.90 8.26 -2.52
CA GLY A 42 1.63 9.69 -2.38
C GLY A 42 2.86 10.44 -1.85
N ARG A 43 2.82 11.76 -1.94
CA ARG A 43 3.93 12.61 -1.53
C ARG A 43 4.32 12.45 -0.06
N ARG A 44 3.32 12.35 0.83
CA ARG A 44 3.60 12.18 2.27
C ARG A 44 4.33 10.87 2.56
N THR A 45 3.97 9.80 1.88
CA THR A 45 4.67 8.52 2.01
C THR A 45 6.10 8.65 1.53
N TRP A 46 6.32 9.32 0.40
CA TRP A 46 7.66 9.60 -0.10
C TRP A 46 8.50 10.37 0.90
N GLU A 47 7.95 11.43 1.48
CA GLU A 47 8.65 12.24 2.49
C GLU A 47 8.97 11.42 3.74
N SER A 48 8.05 10.54 4.15
CA SER A 48 8.25 9.65 5.29
C SER A 48 9.38 8.64 5.06
N LEU A 49 9.50 8.10 3.84
CA LEU A 49 10.58 7.18 3.48
C LEU A 49 11.95 7.88 3.48
N GLY A 50 12.00 9.14 3.05
CA GLY A 50 13.22 9.93 3.00
C GLY A 50 14.18 9.55 1.89
N ARG A 51 13.98 8.43 1.20
CA ARG A 51 14.83 7.96 0.10
C ARG A 51 14.08 6.92 -0.73
N PRO A 52 14.49 6.68 -2.00
CA PRO A 52 13.89 5.63 -2.81
C PRO A 52 14.08 4.25 -2.20
N LEU A 53 13.08 3.39 -2.40
CA LEU A 53 13.20 1.98 -2.03
C LEU A 53 14.12 1.28 -3.03
N PRO A 54 15.22 0.65 -2.57
CA PRO A 54 16.18 0.02 -3.48
C PRO A 54 15.58 -1.15 -4.27
N GLY A 55 16.00 -1.31 -5.52
CA GLY A 55 15.58 -2.43 -6.35
C GLY A 55 14.14 -2.34 -6.85
N ARG A 56 13.54 -1.15 -6.76
CA ARG A 56 12.16 -0.91 -7.18
C ARG A 56 12.07 0.38 -7.98
N ARG A 57 11.12 0.44 -8.92
CA ARG A 57 10.81 1.69 -9.61
C ARG A 57 9.90 2.50 -8.71
N ASN A 58 10.40 3.60 -8.17
CA ASN A 58 9.67 4.47 -7.25
C ASN A 58 8.93 5.55 -8.03
N VAL A 59 7.61 5.61 -7.87
CA VAL A 59 6.75 6.59 -8.55
C VAL A 59 5.90 7.31 -7.51
N VAL A 60 5.92 8.64 -7.55
CA VAL A 60 5.26 9.49 -6.57
C VAL A 60 4.13 10.28 -7.22
N LEU A 61 2.96 10.27 -6.58
CA LEU A 61 1.84 11.14 -6.93
C LEU A 61 2.02 12.46 -6.17
N SER A 62 2.17 13.56 -6.89
CA SER A 62 2.37 14.87 -6.28
C SER A 62 1.86 15.94 -7.21
N SER A 63 1.14 16.95 -6.66
CA SER A 63 0.63 18.08 -7.42
C SER A 63 1.75 18.95 -8.01
N SER A 64 2.95 18.89 -7.42
CA SER A 64 4.14 19.56 -7.93
C SER A 64 5.25 18.55 -8.16
N PRO A 65 6.13 18.76 -9.16
CA PRO A 65 7.23 17.84 -9.42
C PRO A 65 8.10 17.60 -8.19
N VAL A 66 8.57 16.36 -8.04
CA VAL A 66 9.48 15.98 -6.97
C VAL A 66 10.87 15.80 -7.55
N PRO A 67 11.85 16.61 -7.15
CA PRO A 67 13.19 16.55 -7.71
C PRO A 67 13.85 15.19 -7.51
N GLY A 68 14.48 14.67 -8.57
CA GLY A 68 15.27 13.45 -8.48
C GLY A 68 14.51 12.15 -8.46
N ILE A 69 13.17 12.17 -8.59
CA ILE A 69 12.35 10.96 -8.59
C ILE A 69 11.25 11.07 -9.65
N GLU A 70 10.83 9.93 -10.19
CA GLU A 70 9.71 9.88 -11.12
C GLU A 70 8.43 10.29 -10.40
N SER A 71 7.71 11.29 -10.90
CA SER A 71 6.49 11.78 -10.28
C SER A 71 5.47 12.23 -11.32
N TYR A 72 4.20 12.15 -10.94
CA TYR A 72 3.07 12.55 -11.79
C TYR A 72 2.04 13.30 -10.96
N ALA A 73 1.34 14.24 -11.60
CA ALA A 73 0.36 15.08 -10.92
C ALA A 73 -1.00 14.37 -10.78
N SER A 74 -1.26 13.33 -11.57
CA SER A 74 -2.55 12.64 -11.52
C SER A 74 -2.37 11.12 -11.52
N ILE A 75 -3.39 10.43 -11.01
CA ILE A 75 -3.46 8.97 -11.06
C ILE A 75 -3.43 8.49 -12.50
N GLU A 76 -4.19 9.12 -13.39
CA GLU A 76 -4.26 8.70 -14.79
C GLU A 76 -2.90 8.78 -15.49
N GLU A 77 -2.14 9.84 -15.24
CA GLU A 77 -0.79 9.96 -15.79
C GLU A 77 0.13 8.85 -15.26
N SER A 78 0.07 8.59 -13.96
CA SER A 78 0.91 7.55 -13.33
C SER A 78 0.57 6.17 -13.86
N LEU A 79 -0.71 5.85 -14.02
CA LEU A 79 -1.13 4.54 -14.53
C LEU A 79 -0.74 4.35 -16.00
N ARG A 80 -0.79 5.41 -16.82
CA ARG A 80 -0.29 5.33 -18.20
C ARG A 80 1.21 5.07 -18.23
N ALA A 81 1.97 5.75 -17.40
CA ALA A 81 3.42 5.54 -17.31
C ALA A 81 3.78 4.13 -16.83
N LEU A 82 2.93 3.54 -15.99
CA LEU A 82 3.13 2.22 -15.41
C LEU A 82 2.48 1.09 -16.20
N ALA A 83 1.84 1.39 -17.34
CA ALA A 83 1.09 0.40 -18.11
C ALA A 83 1.91 -0.80 -18.58
N SER A 84 3.22 -0.60 -18.80
CA SER A 84 4.14 -1.66 -19.24
C SER A 84 4.84 -2.39 -18.08
N ALA A 85 4.63 -1.94 -16.85
CA ALA A 85 5.23 -2.58 -15.68
C ALA A 85 4.56 -3.94 -15.43
N GLU A 86 5.37 -4.95 -15.13
CA GLU A 86 4.85 -6.29 -14.83
C GLU A 86 3.92 -6.27 -13.64
N ARG A 87 4.33 -5.61 -12.55
CA ARG A 87 3.51 -5.43 -11.36
C ARG A 87 3.68 -4.03 -10.79
N VAL A 88 2.59 -3.51 -10.24
CA VAL A 88 2.58 -2.22 -9.54
C VAL A 88 1.98 -2.44 -8.15
N PHE A 89 2.70 -2.02 -7.12
CA PHE A 89 2.23 -2.06 -5.74
C PHE A 89 1.96 -0.65 -5.24
N VAL A 90 0.72 -0.41 -4.82
CA VAL A 90 0.31 0.85 -4.20
C VAL A 90 0.64 0.75 -2.71
N ILE A 91 1.50 1.62 -2.23
CA ILE A 91 2.06 1.53 -0.86
C ILE A 91 1.61 2.64 0.08
N GLY A 92 0.68 3.47 -0.34
CA GLY A 92 0.05 4.44 0.54
C GLY A 92 0.17 5.88 0.05
N GLY A 93 -0.30 6.82 0.77
CA GLY A 93 -1.04 6.67 2.02
C GLY A 93 -2.55 6.51 1.85
N GLY A 94 -3.27 6.88 2.89
CA GLY A 94 -4.72 6.68 2.95
C GLY A 94 -5.49 7.23 1.75
N SER A 95 -5.16 8.44 1.31
CA SER A 95 -5.80 9.06 0.16
C SER A 95 -5.54 8.28 -1.14
N VAL A 96 -4.32 7.80 -1.33
CA VAL A 96 -3.95 7.03 -2.52
C VAL A 96 -4.64 5.67 -2.51
N TYR A 97 -4.68 5.00 -1.37
CA TYR A 97 -5.44 3.74 -1.22
C TYR A 97 -6.91 3.96 -1.56
N ALA A 98 -7.52 5.02 -1.02
CA ALA A 98 -8.93 5.31 -1.24
C ALA A 98 -9.25 5.55 -2.72
N GLN A 99 -8.36 6.21 -3.44
CA GLN A 99 -8.55 6.50 -4.86
C GLN A 99 -8.32 5.29 -5.76
N LEU A 100 -7.56 4.29 -5.32
CA LEU A 100 -7.16 3.17 -6.17
C LEU A 100 -7.79 1.82 -5.80
N ILE A 101 -8.45 1.72 -4.65
CA ILE A 101 -9.02 0.44 -4.22
C ILE A 101 -10.03 -0.14 -5.22
N ASP A 102 -10.78 0.71 -5.90
CA ASP A 102 -11.76 0.27 -6.89
C ASP A 102 -11.11 -0.28 -8.16
N ARG A 103 -9.84 -0.01 -8.38
CA ARG A 103 -9.08 -0.47 -9.55
C ARG A 103 -8.11 -1.60 -9.23
N ALA A 104 -7.92 -1.94 -7.96
CA ALA A 104 -6.96 -2.95 -7.56
C ALA A 104 -7.41 -4.36 -7.96
N ASP A 105 -6.47 -5.17 -8.40
CA ASP A 105 -6.70 -6.59 -8.70
C ASP A 105 -6.46 -7.47 -7.49
N GLU A 106 -5.60 -7.01 -6.58
CA GLU A 106 -5.19 -7.77 -5.39
C GLU A 106 -5.02 -6.82 -4.20
N LEU A 107 -5.34 -7.33 -3.00
CA LEU A 107 -5.04 -6.66 -1.75
C LEU A 107 -4.15 -7.59 -0.93
N TYR A 108 -2.95 -7.12 -0.58
CA TYR A 108 -2.05 -7.83 0.33
C TYR A 108 -2.08 -7.07 1.65
N LEU A 109 -2.86 -7.58 2.60
CA LEU A 109 -3.07 -6.90 3.87
C LEU A 109 -2.38 -7.63 5.02
N THR A 110 -1.79 -6.85 5.93
CA THR A 110 -1.33 -7.34 7.22
C THR A 110 -2.31 -6.77 8.24
N LEU A 111 -3.09 -7.66 8.85
CA LEU A 111 -4.08 -7.28 9.85
C LEU A 111 -3.42 -7.40 11.23
N VAL A 112 -3.20 -6.25 11.86
CA VAL A 112 -2.48 -6.17 13.14
C VAL A 112 -3.49 -6.18 14.29
N ASP A 113 -3.29 -7.08 15.25
CA ASP A 113 -4.18 -7.23 16.41
C ASP A 113 -3.88 -6.14 17.44
N ARG A 114 -4.25 -4.90 17.10
CA ARG A 114 -4.07 -3.72 17.95
C ARG A 114 -5.16 -2.70 17.68
N ASN A 115 -5.32 -1.78 18.64
CA ASN A 115 -6.10 -0.55 18.49
C ASN A 115 -5.17 0.58 18.86
N VAL A 116 -4.56 1.22 17.86
CA VAL A 116 -3.57 2.27 18.08
C VAL A 116 -4.17 3.65 17.85
N GLU A 117 -3.57 4.67 18.47
CA GLU A 117 -3.86 6.05 18.13
C GLU A 117 -3.31 6.34 16.74
N ALA A 118 -4.11 6.93 15.86
CA ALA A 118 -3.74 7.13 14.47
C ALA A 118 -4.35 8.40 13.89
N ASP A 119 -3.72 8.93 12.85
CA ASP A 119 -4.22 10.06 12.07
C ASP A 119 -4.34 9.73 10.58
N ALA A 120 -3.94 8.53 10.17
CA ALA A 120 -4.09 8.04 8.80
C ALA A 120 -4.74 6.66 8.81
N PHE A 121 -5.67 6.43 7.87
CA PHE A 121 -6.47 5.21 7.83
C PHE A 121 -6.57 4.66 6.42
N PHE A 122 -6.65 3.33 6.35
CA PHE A 122 -7.02 2.61 5.14
C PHE A 122 -8.51 2.85 4.86
N PRO A 123 -8.96 2.94 3.60
CA PRO A 123 -10.38 3.14 3.30
C PRO A 123 -11.22 1.94 3.76
N PRO A 124 -12.53 2.14 4.00
CA PRO A 124 -13.43 1.02 4.25
C PRO A 124 -13.36 0.01 3.09
N TYR A 125 -13.23 -1.27 3.41
CA TYR A 125 -13.09 -2.31 2.39
C TYR A 125 -13.87 -3.59 2.71
N GLU A 126 -14.35 -3.75 3.94
CA GLU A 126 -15.01 -4.97 4.41
C GLU A 126 -16.24 -5.30 3.55
N HIS A 127 -16.96 -4.27 3.09
CA HIS A 127 -18.11 -4.43 2.20
C HIS A 127 -17.76 -4.98 0.83
N LEU A 128 -16.48 -4.95 0.45
CA LEU A 128 -15.99 -5.48 -0.83
C LEU A 128 -15.64 -6.97 -0.74
N LEU A 129 -15.51 -7.49 0.48
CA LEU A 129 -15.15 -8.89 0.71
C LEU A 129 -16.33 -9.80 0.44
N GLY A 130 -16.10 -10.86 -0.35
CA GLY A 130 -17.15 -11.79 -0.74
C GLY A 130 -17.97 -11.34 -1.97
N THR A 131 -17.79 -10.11 -2.42
CA THR A 131 -18.44 -9.58 -3.61
C THR A 131 -17.44 -9.21 -4.70
N VAL A 132 -16.59 -8.21 -4.41
CA VAL A 132 -15.55 -7.74 -5.33
C VAL A 132 -14.26 -8.52 -5.16
N PHE A 133 -13.89 -8.79 -3.91
CA PHE A 133 -12.67 -9.52 -3.56
C PHE A 133 -13.00 -10.78 -2.81
N ARG A 134 -12.24 -11.86 -3.07
CA ARG A 134 -12.28 -13.10 -2.30
C ARG A 134 -10.94 -13.35 -1.63
N GLU A 135 -10.97 -14.00 -0.49
CA GLU A 135 -9.74 -14.42 0.20
C GLU A 135 -9.04 -15.51 -0.62
N ALA A 136 -7.76 -15.30 -0.93
CA ALA A 136 -6.94 -16.25 -1.67
C ALA A 136 -5.96 -16.99 -0.76
N ALA A 137 -5.44 -16.32 0.28
CA ALA A 137 -4.48 -16.92 1.21
C ALA A 137 -4.56 -16.21 2.57
N ARG A 138 -4.24 -16.94 3.62
CA ARG A 138 -4.18 -16.40 4.98
C ARG A 138 -3.07 -17.11 5.76
N GLU A 139 -2.21 -16.32 6.40
CA GLU A 139 -1.16 -16.84 7.27
C GLU A 139 -1.27 -16.16 8.62
N ARG A 140 -1.57 -16.94 9.66
CA ARG A 140 -1.79 -16.43 11.02
C ARG A 140 -0.52 -16.44 11.86
N HIS A 141 -0.33 -15.36 12.61
CA HIS A 141 0.73 -15.18 13.60
C HIS A 141 0.09 -14.71 14.92
N PRO A 142 0.81 -14.77 16.07
CA PRO A 142 0.20 -14.41 17.35
C PRO A 142 -0.35 -12.97 17.43
N GLU A 143 0.28 -12.00 16.75
CA GLU A 143 -0.10 -10.60 16.87
C GLU A 143 -0.59 -9.98 15.57
N PHE A 144 -0.56 -10.73 14.48
CA PHE A 144 -0.99 -10.26 13.17
C PHE A 144 -1.29 -11.42 12.23
N GLU A 145 -1.93 -11.09 11.11
CA GLU A 145 -2.19 -12.06 10.03
C GLU A 145 -1.85 -11.44 8.70
N PHE A 146 -1.31 -12.23 7.78
CA PHE A 146 -1.24 -11.84 6.37
C PHE A 146 -2.47 -12.40 5.67
N VAL A 147 -3.21 -11.54 4.98
CA VAL A 147 -4.39 -11.96 4.22
C VAL A 147 -4.30 -11.39 2.82
N ASP A 148 -4.36 -12.28 1.83
CA ASP A 148 -4.32 -11.89 0.43
C ASP A 148 -5.71 -12.04 -0.16
N TYR A 149 -6.19 -10.98 -0.79
CA TYR A 149 -7.48 -10.95 -1.48
C TYR A 149 -7.24 -10.76 -2.97
N VAL A 150 -8.03 -11.42 -3.79
CA VAL A 150 -8.00 -11.27 -5.25
C VAL A 150 -9.37 -10.84 -5.74
N ARG A 151 -9.40 -10.05 -6.81
CA ARG A 151 -10.64 -9.63 -7.43
C ARG A 151 -11.32 -10.83 -8.08
N THR A 152 -12.61 -10.97 -7.83
CA THR A 152 -13.42 -12.05 -8.41
C THR A 152 -13.69 -11.84 -9.90
#